data_f6853ff3bd492e88fc6eb9ebeb37c634
#
_entry.id   f6853ff3bd492e88fc6eb9ebeb37c634
#
_cell.length_a   1.000
_cell.length_b   1.000
_cell.length_c   1.000
_cell.angle_alpha   90.00
_cell.angle_beta   90.00
_cell.angle_gamma   90.00
#
_symmetry.space_group_name_H-M   'P 1'
#
loop_
_entity.id
_entity.type
_entity.pdbx_description
1 polymer ?
#
loop_
_entity_poly.entity_id
_entity_poly.type
_entity_poly.pdbx_seq_one_letter_code
_entity_poly.pdbx_strand_id
1 'polypeptide(L)'
;TLDDGRVQLSFTLPTPLDENSKEAARELAMQMGLNEPAVVHSEAMGPEFSFYVVYGQCQHRVDLSRIKVAKPEFEVLDKDAINHKIATLMRRKMVVVGACIETDAHTVGIDAIMNMKGYNGHKGLESYHEMRAINMGAQVDSEELVSKAIEEHADVILVSQVVTQKNIHLDNLTRLSDLLEAEGLREHIILIVGGPRISHELAKELGYDAGFGVGCYAENVASFAIDEWARRHPR
;
A
#
# COMPACT_ATOMS: atom_id res chain seq x y z
N THR A 1 24.45 6.41 25.51
CA THR A 1 24.32 6.97 24.16
C THR A 1 23.43 6.08 23.31
N LEU A 2 22.47 6.69 22.64
CA LEU A 2 21.60 6.04 21.68
C LEU A 2 22.44 5.75 20.42
N ASP A 3 22.96 4.64 20.24
CA ASP A 3 23.71 4.09 19.09
C ASP A 3 24.86 3.20 19.58
N ASP A 4 24.50 2.32 20.51
CA ASP A 4 25.42 1.32 21.06
C ASP A 4 25.31 -0.03 20.34
N GLY A 5 24.49 -0.10 19.29
CA GLY A 5 24.21 -1.32 18.52
C GLY A 5 23.34 -2.34 19.26
N ARG A 6 22.81 -1.98 20.43
CA ARG A 6 21.87 -2.86 21.15
C ARG A 6 20.51 -2.86 20.50
N VAL A 7 19.98 -4.05 20.27
CA VAL A 7 18.65 -4.29 19.73
C VAL A 7 17.86 -5.20 20.67
N GLN A 8 16.55 -5.05 20.61
CA GLN A 8 15.61 -5.94 21.26
C GLN A 8 14.92 -6.77 20.18
N LEU A 9 14.89 -8.09 20.36
CA LEU A 9 14.02 -8.99 19.64
C LEU A 9 12.94 -9.51 20.55
N SER A 10 11.72 -9.65 20.04
CA SER A 10 10.64 -10.34 20.74
C SER A 10 9.96 -11.31 19.78
N PHE A 11 9.77 -12.54 20.22
CA PHE A 11 9.18 -13.61 19.41
C PHE A 11 8.59 -14.70 20.28
N THR A 12 7.78 -15.56 19.69
CA THR A 12 7.17 -16.73 20.32
C THR A 12 7.79 -17.99 19.73
N LEU A 13 8.10 -18.96 20.59
CA LEU A 13 8.47 -20.32 20.17
C LEU A 13 7.33 -21.30 20.43
N PRO A 14 7.12 -22.30 19.57
CA PRO A 14 6.13 -23.36 19.76
C PRO A 14 6.67 -24.44 20.69
N THR A 15 6.90 -24.05 21.94
CA THR A 15 7.43 -24.94 22.99
C THR A 15 6.99 -24.43 24.36
N PRO A 16 6.77 -25.33 25.34
CA PRO A 16 6.55 -24.93 26.74
C PRO A 16 7.69 -24.08 27.30
N LEU A 17 7.39 -23.25 28.28
CA LEU A 17 8.40 -22.44 28.94
C LEU A 17 9.21 -23.29 29.93
N ASP A 18 10.48 -23.50 29.63
CA ASP A 18 11.48 -24.15 30.48
C ASP A 18 12.88 -23.56 30.22
N GLU A 19 13.90 -24.09 30.87
CA GLU A 19 15.28 -23.61 30.69
C GLU A 19 15.83 -23.96 29.30
N ASN A 20 15.40 -25.10 28.70
CA ASN A 20 15.83 -25.46 27.35
C ASN A 20 15.25 -24.51 26.29
N SER A 21 13.99 -24.13 26.45
CA SER A 21 13.33 -23.19 25.54
C SER A 21 13.89 -21.76 25.66
N LYS A 22 14.34 -21.34 26.84
CA LYS A 22 15.07 -20.08 27.02
C LYS A 22 16.42 -20.12 26.31
N GLU A 23 17.16 -21.22 26.42
CA GLU A 23 18.41 -21.38 25.71
C GLU A 23 18.20 -21.44 24.21
N ALA A 24 17.17 -22.15 23.73
CA ALA A 24 16.79 -22.15 22.31
C ALA A 24 16.47 -20.73 21.79
N ALA A 25 15.78 -19.91 22.59
CA ALA A 25 15.53 -18.51 22.25
C ALA A 25 16.82 -17.69 22.15
N ARG A 26 17.78 -17.93 23.05
CA ARG A 26 19.09 -17.30 23.02
C ARG A 26 19.89 -17.71 21.78
N GLU A 27 19.94 -19.00 21.47
CA GLU A 27 20.63 -19.52 20.28
C GLU A 27 20.02 -19.00 18.99
N LEU A 28 18.67 -18.96 18.91
CA LEU A 28 17.98 -18.42 17.74
C LEU A 28 18.37 -16.93 17.51
N ALA A 29 18.41 -16.14 18.56
CA ALA A 29 18.85 -14.75 18.47
C ALA A 29 20.32 -14.63 18.00
N MET A 30 21.20 -15.56 18.41
CA MET A 30 22.57 -15.63 17.89
C MET A 30 22.58 -15.94 16.38
N GLN A 31 21.80 -16.90 15.94
CA GLN A 31 21.68 -17.23 14.52
C GLN A 31 21.10 -16.08 13.67
N MET A 32 20.27 -15.22 14.27
CA MET A 32 19.78 -13.98 13.67
C MET A 32 20.83 -12.85 13.64
N GLY A 33 22.05 -13.08 14.14
CA GLY A 33 23.15 -12.13 14.06
C GLY A 33 23.29 -11.23 15.28
N LEU A 34 22.71 -11.57 16.43
CA LEU A 34 22.96 -10.88 17.68
C LEU A 34 24.20 -11.49 18.39
N ASN A 35 25.12 -10.63 18.80
CA ASN A 35 26.19 -11.01 19.70
C ASN A 35 25.73 -10.88 21.15
N GLU A 36 26.23 -11.82 21.98
CA GLU A 36 25.94 -11.86 23.43
C GLU A 36 24.44 -11.70 23.76
N PRO A 37 23.54 -12.47 23.10
CA PRO A 37 22.12 -12.34 23.36
C PRO A 37 21.78 -12.81 24.76
N ALA A 38 20.94 -12.04 25.45
CA ALA A 38 20.43 -12.33 26.78
C ALA A 38 18.90 -12.32 26.77
N VAL A 39 18.29 -13.41 27.23
CA VAL A 39 16.85 -13.46 27.47
C VAL A 39 16.54 -12.65 28.72
N VAL A 40 15.89 -11.52 28.56
CA VAL A 40 15.57 -10.60 29.67
C VAL A 40 14.16 -10.75 30.21
N HIS A 41 13.28 -11.36 29.40
CA HIS A 41 11.93 -11.70 29.80
C HIS A 41 11.47 -12.96 29.07
N SER A 42 10.68 -13.78 29.76
CA SER A 42 10.03 -14.95 29.18
C SER A 42 8.69 -15.19 29.87
N GLU A 43 7.68 -15.57 29.09
CA GLU A 43 6.31 -15.80 29.59
C GLU A 43 5.68 -16.99 28.84
N ALA A 44 4.97 -17.84 29.58
CA ALA A 44 4.19 -18.92 28.97
C ALA A 44 2.92 -18.35 28.33
N MET A 45 2.73 -18.66 27.04
CA MET A 45 1.54 -18.28 26.26
C MET A 45 0.58 -19.48 26.09
N GLY A 46 0.42 -20.25 27.16
CA GLY A 46 -0.31 -21.50 27.16
C GLY A 46 0.62 -22.72 27.26
N PRO A 47 0.10 -23.94 27.12
CA PRO A 47 0.88 -25.16 27.38
C PRO A 47 1.94 -25.46 26.31
N GLU A 48 1.79 -24.92 25.09
CA GLU A 48 2.63 -25.28 23.94
C GLU A 48 3.41 -24.09 23.35
N PHE A 49 3.27 -22.87 23.91
CA PHE A 49 3.92 -21.68 23.38
C PHE A 49 4.53 -20.84 24.49
N SER A 50 5.69 -20.26 24.21
CA SER A 50 6.37 -19.33 25.09
C SER A 50 6.83 -18.08 24.37
N PHE A 51 6.65 -16.93 24.98
CA PHE A 51 7.09 -15.64 24.50
C PHE A 51 8.42 -15.24 25.13
N TYR A 52 9.31 -14.64 24.34
CA TYR A 52 10.63 -14.20 24.76
C TYR A 52 10.93 -12.78 24.33
N VAL A 53 11.63 -12.07 25.20
CA VAL A 53 12.30 -10.80 24.89
C VAL A 53 13.79 -11.01 25.07
N VAL A 54 14.54 -10.80 24.00
CA VAL A 54 15.99 -11.00 23.96
C VAL A 54 16.67 -9.68 23.59
N TYR A 55 17.65 -9.29 24.37
CA TYR A 55 18.55 -8.19 24.05
C TYR A 55 19.89 -8.72 23.57
N GLY A 56 20.45 -8.09 22.57
CA GLY A 56 21.78 -8.43 22.08
C GLY A 56 22.39 -7.27 21.28
N GLN A 57 23.63 -7.39 20.90
CA GLN A 57 24.34 -6.40 20.13
C GLN A 57 24.34 -6.79 18.65
N CYS A 58 23.79 -5.92 17.79
CA CYS A 58 23.80 -6.11 16.34
C CYS A 58 25.01 -5.40 15.72
N GLN A 59 25.81 -6.14 14.95
CA GLN A 59 26.96 -5.58 14.23
C GLN A 59 26.63 -5.28 12.76
N HIS A 60 25.47 -5.73 12.29
CA HIS A 60 25.05 -5.49 10.91
C HIS A 60 24.64 -4.03 10.74
N ARG A 61 25.10 -3.44 9.64
CA ARG A 61 24.78 -2.07 9.25
C ARG A 61 24.12 -2.08 7.88
N VAL A 62 23.11 -1.27 7.71
CA VAL A 62 22.46 -1.05 6.43
C VAL A 62 22.85 0.34 5.94
N ASP A 63 23.48 0.38 4.78
CA ASP A 63 23.79 1.64 4.09
C ASP A 63 22.56 2.11 3.34
N LEU A 64 21.89 3.12 3.89
CA LEU A 64 20.67 3.70 3.33
C LEU A 64 20.91 4.27 1.91
N SER A 65 22.12 4.71 1.59
CA SER A 65 22.43 5.23 0.26
C SER A 65 22.37 4.17 -0.86
N ARG A 66 22.44 2.89 -0.47
CA ARG A 66 22.35 1.73 -1.38
C ARG A 66 20.94 1.17 -1.53
N ILE A 67 20.01 1.61 -0.69
CA ILE A 67 18.63 1.17 -0.75
C ILE A 67 17.93 1.96 -1.85
N LYS A 68 17.58 1.26 -2.92
CA LYS A 68 16.72 1.80 -3.97
C LYS A 68 15.32 1.24 -3.77
N VAL A 69 14.39 2.13 -3.48
CA VAL A 69 12.95 1.80 -3.49
C VAL A 69 12.39 2.33 -4.81
N ALA A 70 11.89 1.44 -5.64
CA ALA A 70 11.22 1.87 -6.85
C ALA A 70 9.97 2.68 -6.47
N LYS A 71 9.85 3.84 -7.08
CA LYS A 71 8.71 4.74 -6.93
C LYS A 71 8.25 5.10 -8.33
N PRO A 72 6.96 5.40 -8.53
CA PRO A 72 6.52 5.97 -9.79
C PRO A 72 7.31 7.26 -10.06
N GLU A 73 7.89 7.37 -11.26
CA GLU A 73 8.65 8.57 -11.66
C GLU A 73 7.67 9.62 -12.17
N PHE A 74 7.32 10.57 -11.33
CA PHE A 74 6.51 11.74 -11.65
C PHE A 74 6.79 12.86 -10.66
N GLU A 75 6.52 14.09 -11.08
CA GLU A 75 6.58 15.27 -10.21
C GLU A 75 5.30 15.38 -9.38
N VAL A 76 5.44 15.49 -8.06
CA VAL A 76 4.29 15.75 -7.19
C VAL A 76 3.96 17.23 -7.23
N LEU A 77 2.81 17.53 -7.79
CA LEU A 77 2.28 18.89 -7.94
C LEU A 77 1.37 19.22 -6.77
N ASP A 78 1.20 20.50 -6.49
CA ASP A 78 0.16 20.96 -5.59
C ASP A 78 -1.24 20.89 -6.24
N LYS A 79 -2.27 21.06 -5.44
CA LYS A 79 -3.66 20.94 -5.87
C LYS A 79 -4.04 21.91 -6.99
N ASP A 80 -3.54 23.14 -6.94
CA ASP A 80 -3.90 24.16 -7.92
C ASP A 80 -3.21 23.89 -9.25
N ALA A 81 -1.96 23.46 -9.22
CA ALA A 81 -1.22 23.04 -10.40
C ALA A 81 -1.87 21.81 -11.05
N ILE A 82 -2.33 20.83 -10.26
CA ILE A 82 -3.07 19.64 -10.75
C ILE A 82 -4.37 20.08 -11.45
N ASN A 83 -5.20 20.89 -10.79
CA ASN A 83 -6.43 21.40 -11.40
C ASN A 83 -6.15 22.14 -12.71
N HIS A 84 -5.14 23.02 -12.72
CA HIS A 84 -4.76 23.75 -13.95
C HIS A 84 -4.33 22.79 -15.06
N LYS A 85 -3.55 21.78 -14.73
CA LYS A 85 -3.06 20.77 -15.69
C LYS A 85 -4.21 19.96 -16.28
N ILE A 86 -5.16 19.50 -15.46
CA ILE A 86 -6.36 18.78 -15.92
C ILE A 86 -7.19 19.66 -16.86
N ALA A 87 -7.54 20.90 -16.43
CA ALA A 87 -8.33 21.80 -17.24
C ALA A 87 -7.68 22.09 -18.60
N THR A 88 -6.35 22.27 -18.62
CA THR A 88 -5.60 22.58 -19.84
C THR A 88 -5.50 21.40 -20.79
N LEU A 89 -5.22 20.19 -20.26
CA LEU A 89 -4.97 19.00 -21.06
C LEU A 89 -6.26 18.30 -21.49
N MET A 90 -7.17 18.04 -20.53
CA MET A 90 -8.38 17.25 -20.75
C MET A 90 -9.55 18.10 -21.24
N ARG A 91 -9.64 19.38 -20.87
CA ARG A 91 -10.78 20.29 -21.15
C ARG A 91 -12.12 19.74 -20.61
N ARG A 92 -12.07 18.85 -19.67
CA ARG A 92 -13.16 18.29 -18.88
C ARG A 92 -12.61 17.80 -17.54
N LYS A 93 -13.50 17.50 -16.62
CA LYS A 93 -13.07 16.91 -15.34
C LYS A 93 -12.51 15.50 -15.56
N MET A 94 -11.47 15.18 -14.83
CA MET A 94 -10.99 13.79 -14.69
C MET A 94 -11.93 13.01 -13.77
N VAL A 95 -12.43 11.89 -14.25
CA VAL A 95 -13.33 11.02 -13.48
C VAL A 95 -12.54 9.90 -12.82
N VAL A 96 -12.63 9.81 -11.50
CA VAL A 96 -11.95 8.79 -10.67
C VAL A 96 -13.00 7.99 -9.94
N VAL A 97 -13.04 6.69 -10.14
CA VAL A 97 -13.89 5.76 -9.38
C VAL A 97 -12.99 4.93 -8.47
N GLY A 98 -13.32 4.84 -7.18
CA GLY A 98 -12.49 4.14 -6.22
C GLY A 98 -13.27 3.26 -5.26
N ALA A 99 -12.66 2.14 -4.83
CA ALA A 99 -13.26 1.19 -3.91
C ALA A 99 -12.21 0.37 -3.14
N CYS A 100 -12.64 -0.19 -2.00
CA CYS A 100 -12.01 -1.38 -1.44
C CYS A 100 -12.74 -2.60 -2.02
N ILE A 101 -12.03 -3.48 -2.71
CA ILE A 101 -12.64 -4.54 -3.50
C ILE A 101 -12.83 -5.84 -2.71
N GLU A 102 -13.78 -6.64 -3.19
CA GLU A 102 -14.10 -7.98 -2.70
C GLU A 102 -14.44 -7.97 -1.20
N THR A 103 -13.79 -8.78 -0.40
CA THR A 103 -14.06 -8.90 1.04
C THR A 103 -13.36 -7.84 1.90
N ASP A 104 -12.67 -6.88 1.30
CA ASP A 104 -11.94 -5.86 2.07
C ASP A 104 -12.89 -4.76 2.58
N ALA A 105 -13.05 -4.72 3.92
CA ALA A 105 -13.91 -3.76 4.61
C ALA A 105 -13.16 -2.51 5.14
N HIS A 106 -11.85 -2.35 4.82
CA HIS A 106 -11.01 -1.32 5.41
C HIS A 106 -11.02 -0.03 4.59
N THR A 107 -11.99 0.85 4.83
CA THR A 107 -12.17 2.09 4.06
C THR A 107 -11.17 3.20 4.36
N VAL A 108 -10.43 3.14 5.47
CA VAL A 108 -9.56 4.26 5.92
C VAL A 108 -8.61 4.74 4.82
N GLY A 109 -8.01 3.81 4.05
CA GLY A 109 -7.10 4.13 2.97
C GLY A 109 -7.79 4.83 1.80
N ILE A 110 -8.89 4.25 1.30
CA ILE A 110 -9.63 4.84 0.18
C ILE A 110 -10.27 6.17 0.57
N ASP A 111 -10.82 6.28 1.79
CA ASP A 111 -11.41 7.51 2.31
C ASP A 111 -10.37 8.63 2.45
N ALA A 112 -9.16 8.32 2.89
CA ALA A 112 -8.08 9.28 3.01
C ALA A 112 -7.67 9.91 1.66
N ILE A 113 -7.77 9.14 0.59
CA ILE A 113 -7.42 9.60 -0.76
C ILE A 113 -8.62 10.23 -1.48
N MET A 114 -9.80 9.63 -1.37
CA MET A 114 -10.97 10.04 -2.17
C MET A 114 -11.75 11.17 -1.53
N ASN A 115 -12.07 11.07 -0.22
CA ASN A 115 -13.05 11.94 0.41
C ASN A 115 -12.54 13.37 0.62
N MET A 116 -13.44 14.35 0.55
CA MET A 116 -13.18 15.80 0.72
C MET A 116 -12.27 16.13 1.89
N LYS A 117 -12.47 15.46 3.03
CA LYS A 117 -11.70 15.70 4.25
C LYS A 117 -10.23 15.35 4.09
N GLY A 118 -9.94 14.23 3.40
CA GLY A 118 -8.58 13.70 3.28
C GLY A 118 -8.00 13.21 4.61
N TYR A 119 -6.69 13.19 4.70
CA TYR A 119 -5.97 12.69 5.87
C TYR A 119 -4.72 13.56 6.16
N ASN A 120 -4.38 13.73 7.43
CA ASN A 120 -3.17 14.43 7.91
C ASN A 120 -2.93 15.82 7.29
N GLY A 121 -3.99 16.59 7.09
CA GLY A 121 -3.94 17.92 6.47
C GLY A 121 -3.98 17.93 4.94
N HIS A 122 -3.81 16.78 4.30
CA HIS A 122 -3.94 16.62 2.85
C HIS A 122 -5.38 16.36 2.47
N LYS A 123 -5.94 17.17 1.57
CA LYS A 123 -7.31 17.06 1.11
C LYS A 123 -7.45 15.97 0.06
N GLY A 124 -8.55 15.19 0.12
CA GLY A 124 -8.79 14.13 -0.85
C GLY A 124 -9.27 14.64 -2.22
N LEU A 125 -9.38 13.70 -3.17
CA LEU A 125 -9.65 13.98 -4.59
C LEU A 125 -10.99 14.71 -4.82
N GLU A 126 -12.02 14.46 -3.99
CA GLU A 126 -13.29 15.21 -4.04
C GLU A 126 -13.11 16.74 -3.88
N SER A 127 -12.01 17.16 -3.26
CA SER A 127 -11.70 18.58 -3.08
C SER A 127 -11.12 19.26 -4.32
N TYR A 128 -10.75 18.51 -5.35
CA TYR A 128 -10.16 19.02 -6.59
C TYR A 128 -11.25 19.47 -7.55
N HIS A 129 -11.25 20.74 -7.96
CA HIS A 129 -12.32 21.31 -8.80
C HIS A 129 -12.42 20.66 -10.16
N GLU A 130 -11.31 20.19 -10.71
CA GLU A 130 -11.23 19.55 -12.01
C GLU A 130 -11.27 18.02 -11.94
N MET A 131 -11.56 17.47 -10.75
CA MET A 131 -11.80 16.04 -10.58
C MET A 131 -13.26 15.77 -10.20
N ARG A 132 -13.76 14.63 -10.62
CA ARG A 132 -14.99 14.02 -10.14
C ARG A 132 -14.62 12.69 -9.53
N ALA A 133 -14.51 12.67 -8.21
CA ALA A 133 -14.17 11.47 -7.45
C ALA A 133 -15.45 10.79 -6.96
N ILE A 134 -15.55 9.49 -7.19
CA ILE A 134 -16.68 8.64 -6.82
C ILE A 134 -16.14 7.52 -5.93
N ASN A 135 -16.40 7.62 -4.63
CA ASN A 135 -15.98 6.61 -3.66
C ASN A 135 -17.13 5.61 -3.45
N MET A 136 -16.94 4.38 -3.87
CA MET A 136 -17.93 3.31 -3.71
C MET A 136 -17.86 2.62 -2.34
N GLY A 137 -16.84 2.95 -1.52
CA GLY A 137 -16.69 2.39 -0.18
C GLY A 137 -15.97 1.05 -0.17
N ALA A 138 -16.45 0.13 0.64
CA ALA A 138 -15.83 -1.16 0.89
C ALA A 138 -16.67 -2.34 0.40
N GLN A 139 -16.00 -3.49 0.26
CA GLN A 139 -16.61 -4.76 -0.14
C GLN A 139 -17.36 -4.68 -1.47
N VAL A 140 -16.76 -3.97 -2.42
CA VAL A 140 -17.30 -3.79 -3.77
C VAL A 140 -16.78 -4.92 -4.65
N ASP A 141 -17.66 -5.65 -5.30
CA ASP A 141 -17.27 -6.67 -6.26
C ASP A 141 -16.53 -6.04 -7.45
N SER A 142 -15.52 -6.73 -7.99
CA SER A 142 -14.73 -6.23 -9.12
C SER A 142 -15.60 -5.90 -10.34
N GLU A 143 -16.62 -6.72 -10.61
CA GLU A 143 -17.59 -6.51 -11.69
C GLU A 143 -18.45 -5.25 -11.47
N GLU A 144 -18.84 -4.97 -10.23
CA GLU A 144 -19.57 -3.76 -9.88
C GLU A 144 -18.71 -2.51 -10.07
N LEU A 145 -17.45 -2.58 -9.64
CA LEU A 145 -16.48 -1.48 -9.82
C LEU A 145 -16.25 -1.19 -11.31
N VAL A 146 -16.06 -2.21 -12.13
CA VAL A 146 -15.87 -2.06 -13.58
C VAL A 146 -17.14 -1.52 -14.24
N SER A 147 -18.31 -2.03 -13.87
CA SER A 147 -19.60 -1.53 -14.38
C SER A 147 -19.80 -0.06 -14.06
N LYS A 148 -19.44 0.36 -12.83
CA LYS A 148 -19.51 1.77 -12.41
C LYS A 148 -18.50 2.64 -13.18
N ALA A 149 -17.31 2.15 -13.43
CA ALA A 149 -16.31 2.86 -14.21
C ALA A 149 -16.76 3.08 -15.66
N ILE A 150 -17.43 2.10 -16.26
CA ILE A 150 -18.04 2.23 -17.60
C ILE A 150 -19.16 3.27 -17.58
N GLU A 151 -20.10 3.16 -16.65
CA GLU A 151 -21.25 4.08 -16.51
C GLU A 151 -20.79 5.54 -16.41
N GLU A 152 -19.77 5.79 -15.59
CA GLU A 152 -19.27 7.14 -15.32
C GLU A 152 -18.22 7.62 -16.32
N HIS A 153 -17.85 6.81 -17.29
CA HIS A 153 -16.75 7.08 -18.23
C HIS A 153 -15.44 7.43 -17.48
N ALA A 154 -15.07 6.58 -16.53
CA ALA A 154 -13.93 6.81 -15.66
C ALA A 154 -12.61 6.85 -16.42
N ASP A 155 -11.77 7.81 -16.08
CA ASP A 155 -10.37 7.87 -16.54
C ASP A 155 -9.44 7.05 -15.66
N VAL A 156 -9.82 6.92 -14.37
CA VAL A 156 -9.00 6.27 -13.33
C VAL A 156 -9.87 5.34 -12.48
N ILE A 157 -9.38 4.14 -12.26
CA ILE A 157 -9.85 3.26 -11.19
C ILE A 157 -8.80 3.25 -10.07
N LEU A 158 -9.23 3.56 -8.85
CA LEU A 158 -8.40 3.56 -7.65
C LEU A 158 -8.86 2.45 -6.69
N VAL A 159 -8.00 1.47 -6.47
CA VAL A 159 -8.28 0.33 -5.59
C VAL A 159 -7.54 0.47 -4.28
N SER A 160 -8.20 0.25 -3.16
CA SER A 160 -7.55 0.07 -1.87
C SER A 160 -7.65 -1.40 -1.44
N GLN A 161 -6.52 -1.98 -1.05
CA GLN A 161 -6.46 -3.37 -0.60
C GLN A 161 -5.57 -3.48 0.63
N VAL A 162 -6.15 -3.82 1.78
CA VAL A 162 -5.48 -3.93 3.09
C VAL A 162 -5.37 -5.38 3.53
N VAL A 163 -6.41 -6.19 3.29
CA VAL A 163 -6.45 -7.61 3.67
C VAL A 163 -5.49 -8.42 2.81
N THR A 164 -4.44 -8.97 3.46
CA THR A 164 -3.40 -9.76 2.77
C THR A 164 -3.32 -11.21 3.27
N GLN A 165 -4.28 -11.64 4.10
CA GLN A 165 -4.32 -12.99 4.64
C GLN A 165 -4.35 -14.02 3.50
N LYS A 166 -3.49 -15.03 3.58
CA LYS A 166 -3.37 -16.09 2.55
C LYS A 166 -3.15 -15.56 1.12
N ASN A 167 -2.55 -14.35 1.00
CA ASN A 167 -2.29 -13.69 -0.29
C ASN A 167 -3.55 -13.35 -1.12
N ILE A 168 -4.74 -13.32 -0.51
CA ILE A 168 -6.00 -13.05 -1.21
C ILE A 168 -5.99 -11.71 -1.99
N HIS A 169 -5.19 -10.75 -1.53
CA HIS A 169 -5.02 -9.48 -2.23
C HIS A 169 -4.42 -9.66 -3.63
N LEU A 170 -3.51 -10.62 -3.82
CA LEU A 170 -2.92 -10.90 -5.12
C LEU A 170 -3.99 -11.43 -6.08
N ASP A 171 -4.78 -12.39 -5.62
CA ASP A 171 -5.86 -12.99 -6.42
C ASP A 171 -6.91 -11.93 -6.80
N ASN A 172 -7.36 -11.11 -5.84
CA ASN A 172 -8.34 -10.05 -6.06
C ASN A 172 -7.83 -9.00 -7.07
N LEU A 173 -6.58 -8.54 -6.90
CA LEU A 173 -5.98 -7.53 -7.77
C LEU A 173 -5.73 -8.07 -9.18
N THR A 174 -5.27 -9.31 -9.31
CA THR A 174 -5.11 -9.98 -10.61
C THR A 174 -6.45 -10.11 -11.31
N ARG A 175 -7.49 -10.60 -10.61
CA ARG A 175 -8.84 -10.74 -11.16
C ARG A 175 -9.38 -9.43 -11.72
N LEU A 176 -9.21 -8.31 -11.01
CA LEU A 176 -9.67 -7.00 -11.50
C LEU A 176 -8.90 -6.57 -12.77
N SER A 177 -7.58 -6.77 -12.80
CA SER A 177 -6.78 -6.48 -13.99
C SER A 177 -7.21 -7.33 -15.18
N ASP A 178 -7.40 -8.63 -14.98
CA ASP A 178 -7.86 -9.57 -16.02
C ASP A 178 -9.27 -9.21 -16.51
N LEU A 179 -10.17 -8.76 -15.63
CA LEU A 179 -11.50 -8.33 -15.99
C LEU A 179 -11.46 -7.09 -16.90
N LEU A 180 -10.62 -6.11 -16.57
CA LEU A 180 -10.44 -4.92 -17.41
C LEU A 180 -9.83 -5.24 -18.79
N GLU A 181 -8.91 -6.21 -18.84
CA GLU A 181 -8.38 -6.73 -20.12
C GLU A 181 -9.49 -7.41 -20.94
N ALA A 182 -10.29 -8.28 -20.31
CA ALA A 182 -11.39 -9.00 -20.97
C ALA A 182 -12.45 -8.05 -21.54
N GLU A 183 -12.73 -6.94 -20.84
CA GLU A 183 -13.65 -5.89 -21.29
C GLU A 183 -13.01 -4.92 -22.30
N GLY A 184 -11.72 -5.07 -22.63
CA GLY A 184 -10.99 -4.17 -23.52
C GLY A 184 -10.76 -2.76 -22.95
N LEU A 185 -10.84 -2.60 -21.63
CA LEU A 185 -10.77 -1.30 -20.95
C LEU A 185 -9.38 -0.99 -20.40
N ARG A 186 -8.51 -1.99 -20.25
CA ARG A 186 -7.22 -1.85 -19.56
C ARG A 186 -6.33 -0.75 -20.16
N GLU A 187 -6.30 -0.63 -21.46
CA GLU A 187 -5.52 0.40 -22.15
C GLU A 187 -6.12 1.82 -22.02
N HIS A 188 -7.41 1.91 -21.73
CA HIS A 188 -8.16 3.17 -21.66
C HIS A 188 -8.29 3.73 -20.26
N ILE A 189 -8.19 2.89 -19.23
CA ILE A 189 -8.35 3.26 -17.83
C ILE A 189 -6.99 3.21 -17.12
N ILE A 190 -6.67 4.25 -16.38
CA ILE A 190 -5.50 4.28 -15.49
C ILE A 190 -5.87 3.51 -14.23
N LEU A 191 -5.19 2.39 -13.99
CA LEU A 191 -5.46 1.49 -12.89
C LEU A 191 -4.42 1.66 -11.79
N ILE A 192 -4.87 2.13 -10.62
CA ILE A 192 -4.01 2.45 -9.48
C ILE A 192 -4.42 1.63 -8.26
N VAL A 193 -3.46 1.13 -7.51
CA VAL A 193 -3.72 0.42 -6.26
C VAL A 193 -2.99 1.06 -5.08
N GLY A 194 -3.66 1.13 -3.94
CA GLY A 194 -3.11 1.59 -2.67
C GLY A 194 -3.24 0.54 -1.58
N GLY A 195 -2.32 0.58 -0.62
CA GLY A 195 -2.39 -0.28 0.54
C GLY A 195 -1.06 -0.37 1.29
N PRO A 196 -1.08 -0.75 2.59
CA PRO A 196 0.12 -0.75 3.43
C PRO A 196 1.20 -1.77 3.02
N ARG A 197 0.82 -2.77 2.23
CA ARG A 197 1.73 -3.81 1.70
C ARG A 197 1.84 -3.79 0.17
N ILE A 198 1.38 -2.73 -0.46
CA ILE A 198 1.47 -2.55 -1.90
C ILE A 198 2.73 -1.74 -2.21
N SER A 199 3.66 -2.34 -2.93
CA SER A 199 4.78 -1.63 -3.56
C SER A 199 4.43 -1.27 -5.00
N HIS A 200 5.18 -0.32 -5.58
CA HIS A 200 4.99 0.03 -6.99
C HIS A 200 5.37 -1.14 -7.91
N GLU A 201 6.44 -1.89 -7.57
CA GLU A 201 6.83 -3.09 -8.32
C GLU A 201 5.73 -4.13 -8.33
N LEU A 202 5.19 -4.47 -7.16
CA LEU A 202 4.09 -5.44 -7.06
C LEU A 202 2.88 -5.00 -7.90
N ALA A 203 2.52 -3.72 -7.83
CA ALA A 203 1.43 -3.18 -8.63
C ALA A 203 1.69 -3.37 -10.14
N LYS A 204 2.92 -3.10 -10.60
CA LYS A 204 3.32 -3.29 -12.00
C LYS A 204 3.26 -4.77 -12.41
N GLU A 205 3.71 -5.69 -11.57
CA GLU A 205 3.64 -7.15 -11.80
C GLU A 205 2.20 -7.64 -11.93
N LEU A 206 1.26 -7.02 -11.20
CA LEU A 206 -0.17 -7.35 -11.24
C LEU A 206 -0.95 -6.61 -12.36
N GLY A 207 -0.25 -5.92 -13.25
CA GLY A 207 -0.88 -5.23 -14.38
C GLY A 207 -1.43 -3.84 -14.06
N TYR A 208 -1.08 -3.24 -12.92
CA TYR A 208 -1.47 -1.88 -12.55
C TYR A 208 -0.50 -0.83 -13.10
N ASP A 209 -0.96 0.41 -13.25
CA ASP A 209 -0.11 1.51 -13.69
C ASP A 209 0.76 2.05 -12.57
N ALA A 210 0.24 2.07 -11.36
CA ALA A 210 1.02 2.46 -10.17
C ALA A 210 0.49 1.81 -8.89
N GLY A 211 1.41 1.64 -7.93
CA GLY A 211 1.14 1.28 -6.56
C GLY A 211 1.57 2.38 -5.59
N PHE A 212 0.71 2.71 -4.64
CA PHE A 212 0.96 3.70 -3.60
C PHE A 212 0.87 3.07 -2.22
N GLY A 213 1.98 3.08 -1.50
CA GLY A 213 2.08 2.57 -0.14
C GLY A 213 1.86 3.64 0.93
N VAL A 214 2.29 3.34 2.14
CA VAL A 214 2.23 4.25 3.29
C VAL A 214 3.04 5.52 3.01
N GLY A 215 2.49 6.68 3.41
CA GLY A 215 3.14 7.99 3.24
C GLY A 215 2.84 8.67 1.92
N CYS A 216 1.94 8.11 1.09
CA CYS A 216 1.40 8.76 -0.09
C CYS A 216 0.03 9.37 0.21
N TYR A 217 -0.27 10.50 -0.42
CA TYR A 217 -1.48 11.29 -0.23
C TYR A 217 -2.20 11.51 -1.57
N ALA A 218 -3.35 12.18 -1.53
CA ALA A 218 -4.17 12.41 -2.72
C ALA A 218 -3.41 13.16 -3.83
N GLU A 219 -2.53 14.11 -3.49
CA GLU A 219 -1.70 14.82 -4.47
C GLU A 219 -0.71 13.90 -5.22
N ASN A 220 -0.19 12.85 -4.57
CA ASN A 220 0.65 11.86 -5.23
C ASN A 220 -0.14 11.10 -6.29
N VAL A 221 -1.34 10.63 -5.91
CA VAL A 221 -2.24 9.89 -6.81
C VAL A 221 -2.72 10.78 -7.96
N ALA A 222 -3.13 12.00 -7.66
CA ALA A 222 -3.63 12.95 -8.66
C ALA A 222 -2.55 13.39 -9.65
N SER A 223 -1.33 13.66 -9.16
CA SER A 223 -0.20 14.02 -10.02
C SER A 223 0.15 12.89 -10.97
N PHE A 224 0.26 11.67 -10.46
CA PHE A 224 0.49 10.50 -11.31
C PHE A 224 -0.63 10.31 -12.34
N ALA A 225 -1.89 10.40 -11.92
CA ALA A 225 -3.03 10.18 -12.82
C ALA A 225 -3.04 11.14 -14.01
N ILE A 226 -2.78 12.45 -13.78
CA ILE A 226 -2.77 13.41 -14.89
C ILE A 226 -1.52 13.28 -15.76
N ASP A 227 -0.38 12.89 -15.21
CA ASP A 227 0.84 12.64 -15.98
C ASP A 227 0.68 11.40 -16.86
N GLU A 228 0.15 10.33 -16.33
CA GLU A 228 -0.12 9.10 -17.08
C GLU A 228 -1.19 9.32 -18.14
N TRP A 229 -2.25 10.08 -17.84
CA TRP A 229 -3.24 10.47 -18.84
C TRP A 229 -2.60 11.24 -20.00
N ALA A 230 -1.76 12.22 -19.69
CA ALA A 230 -1.05 13.02 -20.71
C ALA A 230 -0.10 12.13 -21.56
N ARG A 231 0.55 11.16 -20.96
CA ARG A 231 1.42 10.20 -21.66
C ARG A 231 0.65 9.33 -22.64
N ARG A 232 -0.58 8.91 -22.29
CA ARG A 232 -1.45 8.10 -23.16
C ARG A 232 -2.14 8.91 -24.26
N HIS A 233 -2.24 10.24 -24.10
CA HIS A 233 -2.90 11.14 -25.04
C HIS A 233 -1.92 12.23 -25.54
N PRO A 234 -0.85 11.86 -26.26
CA PRO A 234 0.09 12.82 -26.79
C PRO A 234 -0.63 13.75 -27.79
N ARG A 235 -0.35 15.05 -27.69
CA ARG A 235 -0.92 16.08 -28.59
C ARG A 235 -0.23 16.07 -29.95
#